data_21a08fc44188631698e2f724040ac1a6
#
_entry.id   21a08fc44188631698e2f724040ac1a6
#
_cell.length_a   1.000
_cell.length_b   1.000
_cell.length_c   1.000
_cell.angle_alpha   90.00
_cell.angle_beta   90.00
_cell.angle_gamma   90.00
#
_symmetry.space_group_name_H-M   'P 1'
#
loop_
_entity.id
_entity.type
_entity.pdbx_description
1 polymer ?
#
loop_
_entity_poly.entity_id
_entity_poly.type
_entity_poly.pdbx_seq_one_letter_code
_entity_poly.pdbx_strand_id
1 'polypeptide(L)'
;NNIANIAPALRDRMEMINIAGYLLEEKVRIALDHLLPKQREAHGIKEQEMTMTPEVVENVIACYTREAGVRSLDKNLAKIARARAKQIAFDEAFAPEISMKDVEKILGMPKFLKEEYEVGGMTGVVTGLAWTEVGGDILYIESVLTPGKGKVSLTGNLGDVMKESATIAHEWTMAHYKELGIDPKLFETNDINIHVPEGAIPKDGPSAGITMVTSIVSSYTGRKVKERIAMTGETTLRGRVMPVGGVKEKILAAKRAGITELILSEENRKDIAEIKPEYIAGLTFHYVKTNEEVLQLALE
;
A
#
# COMPACT_ATOMS: atom_id res chain seq x y z
N ASN A 1 8.08 -21.46 -8.01
CA ASN A 1 7.36 -20.27 -7.51
C ASN A 1 7.10 -19.19 -8.58
N ASN A 2 7.72 -19.27 -9.76
CA ASN A 2 7.47 -18.31 -10.83
C ASN A 2 6.94 -19.07 -12.08
N ILE A 3 5.67 -18.84 -12.39
CA ILE A 3 4.94 -19.43 -13.52
C ILE A 3 5.57 -19.04 -14.86
N ALA A 4 6.12 -17.82 -14.96
CA ALA A 4 6.72 -17.34 -16.20
C ALA A 4 7.89 -18.19 -16.68
N ASN A 5 8.55 -18.92 -15.79
CA ASN A 5 9.69 -19.79 -16.10
C ASN A 5 9.28 -21.23 -16.47
N ILE A 6 7.97 -21.54 -16.47
CA ILE A 6 7.45 -22.87 -16.81
C ILE A 6 7.00 -22.87 -18.28
N ALA A 7 7.51 -23.82 -19.06
CA ALA A 7 7.08 -23.96 -20.45
C ALA A 7 5.56 -24.13 -20.56
N PRO A 8 4.88 -23.46 -21.52
CA PRO A 8 3.42 -23.50 -21.65
C PRO A 8 2.85 -24.92 -21.71
N ALA A 9 3.48 -25.81 -22.49
CA ALA A 9 3.06 -27.20 -22.64
C ALA A 9 3.14 -28.02 -21.33
N LEU A 10 4.00 -27.62 -20.38
CA LEU A 10 4.06 -28.24 -19.04
C LEU A 10 3.01 -27.61 -18.13
N ARG A 11 2.83 -26.29 -18.19
CA ARG A 11 1.84 -25.56 -17.39
C ARG A 11 0.41 -26.06 -17.62
N ASP A 12 0.07 -26.38 -18.89
CA ASP A 12 -1.26 -26.92 -19.24
C ASP A 12 -1.57 -28.29 -18.61
N ARG A 13 -0.55 -28.98 -18.10
CA ARG A 13 -0.68 -30.29 -17.44
C ARG A 13 -0.57 -30.21 -15.91
N MET A 14 -0.42 -29.02 -15.36
CA MET A 14 -0.27 -28.78 -13.92
C MET A 14 -1.55 -28.20 -13.34
N GLU A 15 -1.91 -28.66 -12.17
CA GLU A 15 -2.88 -27.98 -11.33
C GLU A 15 -2.19 -26.81 -10.61
N MET A 16 -2.76 -25.63 -10.74
CA MET A 16 -2.22 -24.40 -10.18
C MET A 16 -2.94 -24.06 -8.88
N ILE A 17 -2.24 -24.18 -7.76
CA ILE A 17 -2.75 -23.76 -6.45
C ILE A 17 -2.10 -22.41 -6.11
N ASN A 18 -2.91 -21.35 -6.11
CA ASN A 18 -2.47 -20.04 -5.70
C ASN A 18 -2.50 -19.93 -4.16
N ILE A 19 -1.33 -19.75 -3.55
CA ILE A 19 -1.20 -19.46 -2.13
C ILE A 19 -0.89 -17.97 -1.98
N ALA A 20 -1.86 -17.21 -1.47
CA ALA A 20 -1.66 -15.79 -1.16
C ALA A 20 -0.63 -15.62 -0.03
N GLY A 21 0.01 -14.47 0.01
CA GLY A 21 0.83 -14.08 1.17
C GLY A 21 -0.03 -13.88 2.43
N TYR A 22 0.62 -13.93 3.58
CA TYR A 22 -0.06 -13.64 4.85
C TYR A 22 -0.27 -12.15 5.03
N LEU A 23 -1.40 -11.78 5.59
CA LEU A 23 -1.68 -10.43 6.08
C LEU A 23 -0.82 -10.08 7.29
N LEU A 24 -0.70 -8.81 7.61
CA LEU A 24 0.04 -8.36 8.79
C LEU A 24 -0.51 -9.01 10.07
N GLU A 25 -1.82 -8.99 10.24
CA GLU A 25 -2.54 -9.56 11.37
C GLU A 25 -2.33 -11.07 11.47
N GLU A 26 -2.33 -11.76 10.33
CA GLU A 26 -2.04 -13.19 10.25
C GLU A 26 -0.57 -13.49 10.61
N LYS A 27 0.37 -12.67 10.12
CA LYS A 27 1.81 -12.78 10.47
C LYS A 27 2.05 -12.56 11.96
N VAL A 28 1.36 -11.58 12.58
CA VAL A 28 1.44 -11.33 14.02
C VAL A 28 0.97 -12.55 14.80
N ARG A 29 -0.18 -13.13 14.44
CA ARG A 29 -0.67 -14.36 15.08
C ARG A 29 0.26 -15.55 14.88
N ILE A 30 0.73 -15.77 13.66
CA ILE A 30 1.71 -16.83 13.37
C ILE A 30 2.98 -16.64 14.21
N ALA A 31 3.44 -15.41 14.37
CA ALA A 31 4.61 -15.11 15.19
C ALA A 31 4.38 -15.44 16.66
N LEU A 32 3.28 -15.01 17.24
CA LEU A 32 2.99 -15.22 18.67
C LEU A 32 2.63 -16.68 18.98
N ASP A 33 1.80 -17.30 18.14
CA ASP A 33 1.26 -18.64 18.41
C ASP A 33 2.24 -19.77 18.01
N HIS A 34 3.15 -19.52 17.06
CA HIS A 34 4.00 -20.57 16.50
C HIS A 34 5.49 -20.23 16.47
N LEU A 35 5.88 -19.07 15.92
CA LEU A 35 7.32 -18.78 15.72
C LEU A 35 8.03 -18.45 17.02
N LEU A 36 7.43 -17.64 17.89
CA LEU A 36 8.02 -17.27 19.17
C LEU A 36 8.20 -18.47 20.09
N PRO A 37 7.19 -19.37 20.30
CA PRO A 37 7.36 -20.62 21.02
C PRO A 37 8.47 -21.51 20.43
N LYS A 38 8.48 -21.71 19.12
CA LYS A 38 9.51 -22.47 18.40
C LYS A 38 10.92 -21.91 18.66
N GLN A 39 11.09 -20.58 18.61
CA GLN A 39 12.40 -19.96 18.84
C GLN A 39 12.83 -20.04 20.31
N ARG A 40 11.90 -19.94 21.26
CA ARG A 40 12.19 -20.18 22.69
C ARG A 40 12.69 -21.59 22.92
N GLU A 41 11.99 -22.60 22.42
CA GLU A 41 12.37 -24.00 22.53
C GLU A 41 13.76 -24.26 21.90
N ALA A 42 13.96 -23.78 20.66
CA ALA A 42 15.22 -23.96 19.92
C ALA A 42 16.44 -23.35 20.61
N HIS A 43 16.26 -22.35 21.48
CA HIS A 43 17.32 -21.64 22.19
C HIS A 43 17.33 -21.89 23.71
N GLY A 44 16.50 -22.83 24.22
CA GLY A 44 16.46 -23.20 25.64
C GLY A 44 15.92 -22.10 26.55
N ILE A 45 15.04 -21.22 26.06
CA ILE A 45 14.47 -20.08 26.79
C ILE A 45 13.09 -20.46 27.29
N LYS A 46 12.82 -20.24 28.56
CA LYS A 46 11.50 -20.46 29.16
C LYS A 46 10.52 -19.37 28.73
N GLU A 47 9.23 -19.69 28.79
CA GLU A 47 8.17 -18.75 28.39
C GLU A 47 8.22 -17.42 29.15
N GLN A 48 8.43 -17.49 30.48
CA GLN A 48 8.55 -16.32 31.33
C GLN A 48 9.85 -15.51 31.17
N GLU A 49 10.81 -15.99 30.37
CA GLU A 49 12.11 -15.32 30.15
C GLU A 49 12.14 -14.48 28.87
N MET A 50 11.16 -14.71 27.97
CA MET A 50 11.05 -13.95 26.72
C MET A 50 9.61 -13.90 26.25
N THR A 51 9.00 -12.72 26.36
CA THR A 51 7.66 -12.42 25.82
C THR A 51 7.72 -11.25 24.85
N MET A 52 6.75 -11.13 23.95
CA MET A 52 6.60 -10.02 23.01
C MET A 52 5.13 -9.66 22.92
N THR A 53 4.81 -8.37 22.90
CA THR A 53 3.45 -7.91 22.65
C THR A 53 3.13 -7.93 21.15
N PRO A 54 1.84 -7.98 20.74
CA PRO A 54 1.44 -7.86 19.34
C PRO A 54 2.05 -6.64 18.65
N GLU A 55 2.10 -5.49 19.33
CA GLU A 55 2.63 -4.23 18.82
C GLU A 55 4.12 -4.32 18.49
N VAL A 56 4.90 -4.98 19.34
CA VAL A 56 6.34 -5.18 19.10
C VAL A 56 6.55 -6.12 17.91
N VAL A 57 5.77 -7.19 17.81
CA VAL A 57 5.82 -8.11 16.66
C VAL A 57 5.43 -7.40 15.37
N GLU A 58 4.37 -6.59 15.39
CA GLU A 58 3.94 -5.78 14.26
C GLU A 58 5.04 -4.83 13.79
N ASN A 59 5.73 -4.17 14.73
CA ASN A 59 6.87 -3.33 14.42
C ASN A 59 8.02 -4.11 13.78
N VAL A 60 8.35 -5.29 14.28
CA VAL A 60 9.37 -6.15 13.65
C VAL A 60 8.98 -6.51 12.23
N ILE A 61 7.71 -6.81 11.99
CA ILE A 61 7.21 -7.10 10.63
C ILE A 61 7.34 -5.86 9.74
N ALA A 62 6.82 -4.73 10.18
CA ALA A 62 6.76 -3.50 9.39
C ALA A 62 8.15 -2.91 9.09
N CYS A 63 9.04 -2.88 10.09
CA CYS A 63 10.30 -2.16 10.00
C CYS A 63 11.52 -3.04 9.64
N TYR A 64 11.41 -4.36 9.76
CA TYR A 64 12.55 -5.26 9.55
C TYR A 64 12.30 -6.39 8.55
N THR A 65 11.08 -6.50 7.99
CA THR A 65 10.76 -7.51 6.97
C THR A 65 10.05 -6.89 5.77
N ARG A 66 10.33 -7.42 4.57
CA ARG A 66 9.53 -7.23 3.34
C ARG A 66 9.39 -8.59 2.66
N GLU A 67 8.32 -9.31 2.97
CA GLU A 67 8.07 -10.66 2.44
C GLU A 67 6.58 -11.01 2.47
N ALA A 68 6.13 -11.83 1.53
CA ALA A 68 4.78 -12.38 1.52
C ALA A 68 4.54 -13.41 2.64
N GLY A 69 5.56 -14.19 2.98
CA GLY A 69 5.55 -15.18 4.03
C GLY A 69 6.04 -14.67 5.38
N VAL A 70 6.63 -15.59 6.18
CA VAL A 70 7.15 -15.31 7.53
C VAL A 70 8.59 -15.79 7.74
N ARG A 71 9.34 -16.06 6.66
CA ARG A 71 10.71 -16.60 6.75
C ARG A 71 11.71 -15.58 7.32
N SER A 72 11.64 -14.31 6.90
CA SER A 72 12.49 -13.24 7.42
C SER A 72 12.08 -12.88 8.85
N LEU A 73 10.79 -12.94 9.16
CA LEU A 73 10.27 -12.78 10.51
C LEU A 73 10.83 -13.85 11.44
N ASP A 74 10.75 -15.13 11.06
CA ASP A 74 11.34 -16.25 11.83
C ASP A 74 12.84 -16.03 12.09
N LYS A 75 13.61 -15.59 11.07
CA LYS A 75 15.03 -15.25 11.22
C LYS A 75 15.29 -14.10 12.17
N ASN A 76 14.45 -13.06 12.17
CA ASN A 76 14.60 -11.92 13.08
C ASN A 76 14.24 -12.32 14.51
N LEU A 77 13.16 -13.08 14.71
CA LEU A 77 12.81 -13.64 16.02
C LEU A 77 13.93 -14.57 16.55
N ALA A 78 14.54 -15.37 15.70
CA ALA A 78 15.71 -16.19 16.07
C ALA A 78 16.91 -15.35 16.52
N LYS A 79 17.16 -14.16 15.91
CA LYS A 79 18.21 -13.24 16.38
C LYS A 79 17.89 -12.68 17.76
N ILE A 80 16.64 -12.30 18.01
CA ILE A 80 16.19 -11.79 19.30
C ILE A 80 16.32 -12.89 20.36
N ALA A 81 15.90 -14.13 20.05
CA ALA A 81 16.02 -15.27 20.94
C ALA A 81 17.50 -15.56 21.29
N ARG A 82 18.41 -15.55 20.31
CA ARG A 82 19.85 -15.73 20.59
C ARG A 82 20.43 -14.65 21.48
N ALA A 83 20.02 -13.39 21.32
CA ALA A 83 20.45 -12.31 22.19
C ALA A 83 19.96 -12.54 23.63
N ARG A 84 18.70 -12.99 23.81
CA ARG A 84 18.14 -13.35 25.10
C ARG A 84 18.85 -14.55 25.75
N ALA A 85 19.08 -15.61 24.98
CA ALA A 85 19.82 -16.78 25.45
C ALA A 85 21.23 -16.42 25.94
N LYS A 86 21.90 -15.48 25.23
CA LYS A 86 23.20 -14.96 25.67
C LYS A 86 23.09 -14.24 27.03
N GLN A 87 22.10 -13.36 27.22
CA GLN A 87 21.88 -12.65 28.50
C GLN A 87 21.68 -13.64 29.65
N ILE A 88 20.86 -14.68 29.42
CA ILE A 88 20.63 -15.73 30.42
C ILE A 88 21.92 -16.47 30.75
N ALA A 89 22.70 -16.86 29.73
CA ALA A 89 23.93 -17.63 29.92
C ALA A 89 25.06 -16.83 30.65
N PHE A 90 25.02 -15.51 30.58
CA PHE A 90 25.98 -14.62 31.24
C PHE A 90 25.44 -13.99 32.55
N ASP A 91 24.28 -14.46 33.03
CA ASP A 91 23.58 -13.89 34.21
C ASP A 91 23.40 -12.36 34.13
N GLU A 92 23.20 -11.82 32.93
CA GLU A 92 22.91 -10.40 32.72
C GLU A 92 21.47 -10.09 33.16
N ALA A 93 21.25 -8.93 33.75
CA ALA A 93 19.91 -8.48 34.10
C ALA A 93 19.11 -8.14 32.82
N PHE A 94 17.88 -8.65 32.72
CA PHE A 94 16.98 -8.34 31.62
C PHE A 94 15.52 -8.28 32.08
N ALA A 95 14.69 -7.52 31.33
CA ALA A 95 13.24 -7.60 31.45
C ALA A 95 12.71 -8.76 30.61
N PRO A 96 11.78 -9.60 31.10
CA PRO A 96 11.21 -10.71 30.32
C PRO A 96 10.57 -10.26 29.00
N GLU A 97 9.87 -9.15 29.02
CA GLU A 97 9.25 -8.56 27.83
C GLU A 97 10.29 -7.86 26.96
N ILE A 98 10.33 -8.22 25.70
CA ILE A 98 11.16 -7.56 24.68
C ILE A 98 10.50 -6.22 24.31
N SER A 99 11.22 -5.13 24.53
CA SER A 99 10.77 -3.78 24.16
C SER A 99 11.22 -3.40 22.75
N MET A 100 10.65 -2.32 22.19
CA MET A 100 11.10 -1.75 20.91
C MET A 100 12.58 -1.37 20.95
N LYS A 101 13.09 -0.86 22.07
CA LYS A 101 14.51 -0.54 22.26
C LYS A 101 15.41 -1.77 22.21
N ASP A 102 14.93 -2.90 22.73
CA ASP A 102 15.66 -4.17 22.63
C ASP A 102 15.71 -4.65 21.17
N VAL A 103 14.60 -4.52 20.44
CA VAL A 103 14.55 -4.85 19.01
C VAL A 103 15.59 -4.02 18.24
N GLU A 104 15.63 -2.71 18.41
CA GLU A 104 16.62 -1.83 17.76
C GLU A 104 18.05 -2.18 18.14
N LYS A 105 18.31 -2.44 19.42
CA LYS A 105 19.64 -2.85 19.90
C LYS A 105 20.12 -4.16 19.26
N ILE A 106 19.20 -5.11 19.02
CA ILE A 106 19.53 -6.45 18.53
C ILE A 106 19.53 -6.51 17.00
N LEU A 107 18.54 -5.91 16.34
CA LEU A 107 18.36 -5.97 14.89
C LEU A 107 19.04 -4.80 14.14
N GLY A 108 19.40 -3.74 14.87
CA GLY A 108 19.90 -2.49 14.31
C GLY A 108 18.79 -1.48 14.02
N MET A 109 19.12 -0.38 13.39
CA MET A 109 18.15 0.64 12.98
C MET A 109 17.09 0.02 12.04
N PRO A 110 15.82 0.50 12.12
CA PRO A 110 14.77 0.09 11.20
C PRO A 110 15.22 0.18 9.74
N LYS A 111 14.99 -0.89 8.98
CA LYS A 111 15.34 -0.95 7.55
C LYS A 111 14.31 -0.25 6.69
N PHE A 112 13.07 -0.23 7.16
CA PHE A 112 11.93 0.37 6.49
C PHE A 112 11.29 1.34 7.48
N LEU A 113 11.26 2.61 7.11
CA LEU A 113 10.58 3.64 7.88
C LEU A 113 9.10 3.63 7.50
N LYS A 114 8.21 3.84 8.48
CA LYS A 114 6.85 4.24 8.16
C LYS A 114 6.93 5.70 7.73
N GLU A 115 6.75 5.98 6.45
CA GLU A 115 6.53 7.35 6.01
C GLU A 115 5.10 7.74 6.43
N GLU A 116 5.01 8.60 7.43
CA GLU A 116 3.77 9.27 7.78
C GLU A 116 3.70 10.54 6.91
N TYR A 117 3.10 10.41 5.72
CA TYR A 117 2.60 11.60 5.05
C TYR A 117 1.40 12.13 5.84
N GLU A 118 1.34 13.45 6.06
CA GLU A 118 0.10 14.08 6.50
C GLU A 118 -0.97 13.82 5.45
N VAL A 119 -1.89 12.91 5.76
CA VAL A 119 -2.86 12.37 4.82
C VAL A 119 -4.02 13.35 4.68
N GLY A 120 -3.99 14.16 3.62
CA GLY A 120 -5.17 14.92 3.17
C GLY A 120 -5.11 16.43 3.30
N GLY A 121 -6.12 17.10 2.79
CA GLY A 121 -6.27 18.56 2.83
C GLY A 121 -5.37 19.33 1.87
N MET A 122 -4.59 18.68 1.02
CA MET A 122 -3.71 19.30 0.04
C MET A 122 -4.30 19.23 -1.37
N THR A 123 -4.06 20.30 -2.13
CA THR A 123 -4.38 20.32 -3.56
C THR A 123 -3.36 19.48 -4.33
N GLY A 124 -3.84 18.64 -5.24
CA GLY A 124 -3.00 17.81 -6.10
C GLY A 124 -2.41 16.57 -5.45
N VAL A 125 -2.59 16.34 -4.15
CA VAL A 125 -2.05 15.17 -3.43
C VAL A 125 -3.18 14.20 -3.12
N VAL A 126 -3.09 12.98 -3.63
CA VAL A 126 -4.13 11.94 -3.50
C VAL A 126 -3.53 10.64 -3.03
N THR A 127 -4.22 9.99 -2.09
CA THR A 127 -3.84 8.66 -1.62
C THR A 127 -4.43 7.58 -2.51
N GLY A 128 -3.57 6.82 -3.15
CA GLY A 128 -3.91 5.59 -3.87
C GLY A 128 -3.53 4.34 -3.09
N LEU A 129 -3.86 3.19 -3.63
CA LEU A 129 -3.57 1.88 -3.05
C LEU A 129 -2.81 1.01 -4.03
N ALA A 130 -1.68 0.49 -3.60
CA ALA A 130 -0.86 -0.44 -4.35
C ALA A 130 -0.98 -1.87 -3.80
N TRP A 131 -0.80 -2.84 -4.69
CA TRP A 131 -0.56 -4.23 -4.34
C TRP A 131 0.88 -4.58 -4.71
N THR A 132 1.57 -5.27 -3.82
CA THR A 132 2.93 -5.76 -4.03
C THR A 132 3.01 -7.23 -3.65
N GLU A 133 4.06 -7.93 -4.07
CA GLU A 133 4.30 -9.32 -3.68
C GLU A 133 4.38 -9.52 -2.14
N VAL A 134 4.60 -8.45 -1.41
CA VAL A 134 4.73 -8.49 0.06
C VAL A 134 3.47 -8.01 0.80
N GLY A 135 2.44 -7.63 0.07
CA GLY A 135 1.15 -7.17 0.61
C GLY A 135 0.66 -5.87 -0.02
N GLY A 136 -0.36 -5.27 0.58
CA GLY A 136 -0.84 -3.95 0.19
C GLY A 136 -0.01 -2.83 0.78
N ASP A 137 0.06 -1.72 0.05
CA ASP A 137 0.78 -0.51 0.46
C ASP A 137 0.01 0.75 0.06
N ILE A 138 0.34 1.88 0.67
CA ILE A 138 -0.17 3.21 0.31
C ILE A 138 0.68 3.77 -0.82
N LEU A 139 0.03 4.41 -1.76
CA LEU A 139 0.65 5.09 -2.89
C LEU A 139 0.20 6.53 -2.91
N TYR A 140 1.12 7.47 -2.78
CA TYR A 140 0.80 8.89 -2.97
C TYR A 140 1.01 9.28 -4.42
N ILE A 141 0.07 10.07 -4.94
CA ILE A 141 0.19 10.72 -6.25
C ILE A 141 0.10 12.21 -6.01
N GLU A 142 1.13 12.91 -6.42
CA GLU A 142 1.26 14.35 -6.31
C GLU A 142 1.25 14.95 -7.70
N SER A 143 0.45 15.98 -7.93
CA SER A 143 0.52 16.77 -9.15
C SER A 143 0.63 18.25 -8.84
N VAL A 144 1.33 18.98 -9.69
CA VAL A 144 1.52 20.42 -9.57
C VAL A 144 1.54 21.06 -10.96
N LEU A 145 0.92 22.22 -11.06
CA LEU A 145 0.97 23.05 -12.26
C LEU A 145 2.14 24.04 -12.15
N THR A 146 2.91 24.17 -13.21
CA THR A 146 3.98 25.15 -13.35
C THR A 146 3.79 25.94 -14.65
N PRO A 147 4.16 27.23 -14.74
CA PRO A 147 4.12 27.96 -16.00
C PRO A 147 4.87 27.19 -17.09
N GLY A 148 4.24 26.98 -18.24
CA GLY A 148 4.79 26.14 -19.30
C GLY A 148 4.06 26.24 -20.63
N LYS A 149 4.01 25.14 -21.37
CA LYS A 149 3.41 25.07 -22.72
C LYS A 149 2.54 23.80 -22.89
N GLY A 150 1.95 23.30 -21.81
CA GLY A 150 1.10 22.11 -21.84
C GLY A 150 1.86 20.78 -21.77
N LYS A 151 3.09 20.77 -21.28
CA LYS A 151 3.86 19.52 -21.16
C LYS A 151 3.36 18.71 -19.97
N VAL A 152 3.21 17.39 -20.15
CA VAL A 152 3.01 16.42 -19.07
C VAL A 152 4.34 15.78 -18.72
N SER A 153 4.74 15.86 -17.45
CA SER A 153 5.96 15.24 -16.93
C SER A 153 5.61 14.21 -15.86
N LEU A 154 6.18 13.01 -15.99
CA LEU A 154 5.92 11.88 -15.08
C LEU A 154 7.22 11.46 -14.41
N THR A 155 7.21 11.36 -13.08
CA THR A 155 8.39 10.96 -12.29
C THR A 155 8.00 9.96 -11.20
N GLY A 156 8.96 9.21 -10.64
CA GLY A 156 8.71 8.23 -9.56
C GLY A 156 8.98 6.79 -9.96
N ASN A 157 9.83 6.55 -10.99
CA ASN A 157 10.18 5.21 -11.47
C ASN A 157 8.97 4.39 -11.92
N LEU A 158 8.15 5.02 -12.80
CA LEU A 158 6.90 4.45 -13.30
C LEU A 158 7.15 3.53 -14.49
N GLY A 159 6.54 2.35 -14.47
CA GLY A 159 6.46 1.46 -15.61
C GLY A 159 5.55 1.99 -16.73
N ASP A 160 5.53 1.32 -17.85
CA ASP A 160 4.85 1.83 -19.06
C ASP A 160 3.32 1.85 -18.90
N VAL A 161 2.74 0.84 -18.24
CA VAL A 161 1.28 0.80 -17.98
C VAL A 161 0.84 1.95 -17.09
N MET A 162 1.64 2.30 -16.08
CA MET A 162 1.32 3.40 -15.18
C MET A 162 1.46 4.77 -15.88
N LYS A 163 2.44 4.93 -16.78
CA LYS A 163 2.59 6.13 -17.62
C LYS A 163 1.40 6.28 -18.58
N GLU A 164 0.96 5.19 -19.18
CA GLU A 164 -0.22 5.15 -20.04
C GLU A 164 -1.48 5.55 -19.26
N SER A 165 -1.65 5.03 -18.05
CA SER A 165 -2.74 5.39 -17.14
C SER A 165 -2.74 6.89 -16.81
N ALA A 166 -1.57 7.50 -16.57
CA ALA A 166 -1.45 8.95 -16.35
C ALA A 166 -1.83 9.76 -17.60
N THR A 167 -1.46 9.28 -18.78
CA THR A 167 -1.85 9.89 -20.05
C THR A 167 -3.37 9.85 -20.23
N ILE A 168 -3.99 8.69 -20.02
CA ILE A 168 -5.46 8.52 -20.09
C ILE A 168 -6.16 9.47 -19.11
N ALA A 169 -5.66 9.59 -17.88
CA ALA A 169 -6.22 10.47 -16.86
C ALA A 169 -6.16 11.96 -17.29
N HIS A 170 -5.04 12.38 -17.86
CA HIS A 170 -4.87 13.75 -18.36
C HIS A 170 -5.76 14.03 -19.57
N GLU A 171 -5.80 13.15 -20.57
CA GLU A 171 -6.65 13.26 -21.75
C GLU A 171 -8.15 13.31 -21.38
N TRP A 172 -8.58 12.48 -20.43
CA TRP A 172 -9.94 12.54 -19.92
C TRP A 172 -10.25 13.89 -19.26
N THR A 173 -9.33 14.41 -18.45
CA THR A 173 -9.48 15.73 -17.81
C THR A 173 -9.59 16.85 -18.82
N MET A 174 -8.76 16.83 -19.87
CA MET A 174 -8.83 17.78 -20.98
C MET A 174 -10.16 17.69 -21.73
N ALA A 175 -10.64 16.47 -22.00
CA ALA A 175 -11.91 16.28 -22.72
C ALA A 175 -13.13 16.80 -21.95
N HIS A 176 -13.07 16.81 -20.61
CA HIS A 176 -14.18 17.20 -19.72
C HIS A 176 -13.98 18.54 -19.03
N TYR A 177 -13.12 19.41 -19.58
CA TYR A 177 -12.75 20.68 -18.95
C TYR A 177 -13.96 21.57 -18.60
N LYS A 178 -15.02 21.57 -19.43
CA LYS A 178 -16.22 22.39 -19.21
C LYS A 178 -16.99 21.93 -17.97
N GLU A 179 -17.24 20.64 -17.88
CA GLU A 179 -17.95 20.00 -16.77
C GLU A 179 -17.17 20.15 -15.45
N LEU A 180 -15.83 20.15 -15.55
CA LEU A 180 -14.92 20.31 -14.41
C LEU A 180 -14.69 21.79 -14.03
N GLY A 181 -15.15 22.74 -14.85
CA GLY A 181 -14.95 24.17 -14.61
C GLY A 181 -13.51 24.64 -14.80
N ILE A 182 -12.72 23.93 -15.61
CA ILE A 182 -11.32 24.24 -15.88
C ILE A 182 -11.22 25.22 -17.07
N ASP A 183 -10.45 26.30 -16.92
CA ASP A 183 -10.12 27.19 -18.04
C ASP A 183 -9.21 26.43 -19.03
N PRO A 184 -9.63 26.22 -20.30
CA PRO A 184 -8.84 25.45 -21.26
C PRO A 184 -7.47 26.08 -21.56
N LYS A 185 -7.29 27.36 -21.30
CA LYS A 185 -5.98 28.04 -21.45
C LYS A 185 -4.93 27.47 -20.50
N LEU A 186 -5.34 26.93 -19.36
CA LEU A 186 -4.41 26.34 -18.41
C LEU A 186 -3.67 25.13 -19.01
N PHE A 187 -4.28 24.41 -19.93
CA PHE A 187 -3.62 23.29 -20.63
C PHE A 187 -2.55 23.75 -21.63
N GLU A 188 -2.59 24.99 -22.07
CA GLU A 188 -1.62 25.56 -23.02
C GLU A 188 -0.53 26.40 -22.33
N THR A 189 -0.85 26.98 -21.17
CA THR A 189 0.03 27.94 -20.46
C THR A 189 0.73 27.32 -19.25
N ASN A 190 0.36 26.11 -18.85
CA ASN A 190 0.95 25.41 -17.72
C ASN A 190 1.40 24.01 -18.12
N ASP A 191 2.55 23.62 -17.63
CA ASP A 191 2.98 22.22 -17.59
C ASP A 191 2.40 21.55 -16.34
N ILE A 192 2.01 20.27 -16.44
CA ILE A 192 1.63 19.47 -15.28
C ILE A 192 2.73 18.45 -14.98
N ASN A 193 3.17 18.44 -13.73
CA ASN A 193 4.15 17.49 -13.24
C ASN A 193 3.45 16.53 -12.28
N ILE A 194 3.49 15.24 -12.59
CA ILE A 194 2.90 14.17 -11.78
C ILE A 194 4.07 13.36 -11.21
N HIS A 195 4.11 13.28 -9.90
CA HIS A 195 5.13 12.55 -9.16
C HIS A 195 4.51 11.45 -8.30
N VAL A 196 5.14 10.29 -8.28
CA VAL A 196 4.80 9.20 -7.36
C VAL A 196 6.03 8.95 -6.48
N PRO A 197 6.02 9.35 -5.21
CA PRO A 197 7.14 9.23 -4.29
C PRO A 197 7.71 7.82 -4.18
N GLU A 198 8.85 7.68 -3.48
CA GLU A 198 9.66 6.48 -3.40
C GLU A 198 10.23 6.01 -4.76
N GLY A 199 10.92 6.90 -5.47
CA GLY A 199 11.49 6.64 -6.79
C GLY A 199 12.46 5.45 -6.87
N ALA A 200 12.97 4.95 -5.76
CA ALA A 200 13.79 3.73 -5.70
C ALA A 200 12.99 2.45 -5.95
N ILE A 201 11.67 2.48 -5.72
CA ILE A 201 10.77 1.33 -5.89
C ILE A 201 10.07 1.44 -7.24
N PRO A 202 10.26 0.47 -8.17
CA PRO A 202 9.51 0.43 -9.43
C PRO A 202 8.01 0.30 -9.16
N LYS A 203 7.20 1.09 -9.86
CA LYS A 203 5.75 1.09 -9.75
C LYS A 203 5.14 0.93 -11.13
N ASP A 204 4.23 -0.02 -11.28
CA ASP A 204 3.52 -0.24 -12.54
C ASP A 204 2.10 -0.74 -12.31
N GLY A 205 1.25 -0.58 -13.34
CA GLY A 205 -0.11 -1.06 -13.36
C GLY A 205 -1.16 0.04 -13.51
N PRO A 206 -2.38 -0.34 -13.94
CA PRO A 206 -3.44 0.63 -14.27
C PRO A 206 -4.27 1.06 -13.06
N SER A 207 -4.10 0.43 -11.89
CA SER A 207 -5.00 0.57 -10.73
C SER A 207 -4.95 1.95 -10.03
N ALA A 208 -4.03 2.82 -10.44
CA ALA A 208 -3.91 4.19 -9.96
C ALA A 208 -4.68 5.22 -10.85
N GLY A 209 -5.44 4.75 -11.85
CA GLY A 209 -6.09 5.62 -12.83
C GLY A 209 -6.99 6.68 -12.23
N ILE A 210 -7.92 6.29 -11.36
CA ILE A 210 -8.82 7.25 -10.69
C ILE A 210 -8.08 8.16 -9.71
N THR A 211 -6.99 7.69 -9.11
CA THR A 211 -6.12 8.49 -8.23
C THR A 211 -5.42 9.60 -9.03
N MET A 212 -4.93 9.26 -10.24
CA MET A 212 -4.32 10.23 -11.15
C MET A 212 -5.32 11.25 -11.66
N VAL A 213 -6.54 10.82 -12.06
CA VAL A 213 -7.63 11.74 -12.45
C VAL A 213 -7.89 12.73 -11.32
N THR A 214 -8.07 12.25 -10.10
CA THR A 214 -8.38 13.09 -8.94
C THR A 214 -7.25 14.08 -8.64
N SER A 215 -6.00 13.65 -8.71
CA SER A 215 -4.81 14.49 -8.49
C SER A 215 -4.73 15.60 -9.56
N ILE A 216 -4.87 15.25 -10.84
CA ILE A 216 -4.81 16.17 -11.96
C ILE A 216 -5.94 17.22 -11.87
N VAL A 217 -7.19 16.78 -11.67
CA VAL A 217 -8.36 17.67 -11.55
C VAL A 217 -8.22 18.59 -10.33
N SER A 218 -7.77 18.05 -9.19
CA SER A 218 -7.49 18.85 -8.00
C SER A 218 -6.50 19.99 -8.30
N SER A 219 -5.40 19.69 -9.01
CA SER A 219 -4.40 20.69 -9.38
C SER A 219 -4.94 21.76 -10.33
N TYR A 220 -5.73 21.39 -11.34
CA TYR A 220 -6.30 22.36 -12.29
C TYR A 220 -7.42 23.21 -11.69
N THR A 221 -8.19 22.67 -10.75
CA THR A 221 -9.33 23.36 -10.13
C THR A 221 -8.98 24.07 -8.83
N GLY A 222 -7.84 23.76 -8.20
CA GLY A 222 -7.47 24.25 -6.88
C GLY A 222 -8.28 23.62 -5.73
N ARG A 223 -9.17 22.66 -6.03
CA ARG A 223 -9.99 21.96 -5.01
C ARG A 223 -9.13 21.00 -4.21
N LYS A 224 -9.31 21.01 -2.90
CA LYS A 224 -8.59 20.13 -1.99
C LYS A 224 -9.14 18.71 -2.06
N VAL A 225 -8.27 17.75 -1.82
CA VAL A 225 -8.67 16.35 -1.63
C VAL A 225 -9.06 16.14 -0.17
N LYS A 226 -10.17 15.46 0.08
CA LYS A 226 -10.62 15.14 1.44
C LYS A 226 -9.58 14.32 2.21
N GLU A 227 -9.53 14.56 3.51
CA GLU A 227 -8.66 13.80 4.40
C GLU A 227 -9.14 12.37 4.58
N ARG A 228 -8.21 11.46 4.88
CA ARG A 228 -8.46 10.04 5.21
C ARG A 228 -9.28 9.27 4.18
N ILE A 229 -9.24 9.74 2.92
CA ILE A 229 -9.82 9.05 1.77
C ILE A 229 -8.70 8.44 0.93
N ALA A 230 -8.90 7.20 0.47
CA ALA A 230 -8.01 6.57 -0.50
C ALA A 230 -8.83 5.90 -1.60
N MET A 231 -8.19 5.66 -2.72
CA MET A 231 -8.88 5.11 -3.88
C MET A 231 -8.02 4.15 -4.69
N THR A 232 -8.68 3.25 -5.39
CA THR A 232 -8.04 2.40 -6.40
C THR A 232 -9.05 2.03 -7.48
N GLY A 233 -8.65 2.14 -8.72
CA GLY A 233 -9.49 1.85 -9.88
C GLY A 233 -8.75 2.19 -11.16
N GLU A 234 -8.93 1.40 -12.19
CA GLU A 234 -8.49 1.74 -13.53
C GLU A 234 -9.49 2.71 -14.16
N THR A 235 -9.03 3.69 -14.93
CA THR A 235 -9.89 4.60 -15.68
C THR A 235 -9.75 4.40 -17.17
N THR A 236 -10.83 4.62 -17.90
CA THR A 236 -10.84 4.60 -19.37
C THR A 236 -10.92 6.03 -19.92
N LEU A 237 -10.62 6.23 -21.22
CA LEU A 237 -10.80 7.51 -21.92
C LEU A 237 -12.26 8.02 -21.91
N ARG A 238 -13.22 7.16 -21.58
CA ARG A 238 -14.64 7.52 -21.43
C ARG A 238 -15.04 7.76 -19.96
N GLY A 239 -14.08 7.74 -19.04
CA GLY A 239 -14.32 7.99 -17.63
C GLY A 239 -14.94 6.82 -16.86
N ARG A 240 -15.04 5.63 -17.46
CA ARG A 240 -15.52 4.45 -16.73
C ARG A 240 -14.46 3.97 -15.74
N VAL A 241 -14.88 3.65 -14.53
CA VAL A 241 -14.03 3.06 -13.49
C VAL A 241 -14.09 1.55 -13.57
N MET A 242 -12.97 0.93 -13.89
CA MET A 242 -12.83 -0.51 -14.03
C MET A 242 -12.33 -1.17 -12.74
N PRO A 243 -12.68 -2.45 -12.49
CA PRO A 243 -12.24 -3.18 -11.30
C PRO A 243 -10.74 -3.48 -11.34
N VAL A 244 -10.17 -3.66 -10.15
CA VAL A 244 -8.74 -3.93 -9.95
C VAL A 244 -8.53 -5.16 -9.08
N GLY A 245 -7.33 -5.74 -9.15
CA GLY A 245 -6.93 -6.85 -8.29
C GLY A 245 -6.26 -6.43 -6.98
N GLY A 246 -5.99 -7.42 -6.11
CA GLY A 246 -5.31 -7.21 -4.82
C GLY A 246 -6.13 -6.36 -3.83
N VAL A 247 -7.46 -6.44 -3.92
CA VAL A 247 -8.36 -5.55 -3.16
C VAL A 247 -8.22 -5.77 -1.67
N LYS A 248 -8.15 -7.02 -1.21
CA LYS A 248 -8.02 -7.35 0.22
C LYS A 248 -6.77 -6.71 0.83
N GLU A 249 -5.62 -6.90 0.21
CA GLU A 249 -4.35 -6.36 0.68
C GLU A 249 -4.34 -4.83 0.68
N LYS A 250 -4.89 -4.21 -0.36
CA LYS A 250 -5.03 -2.75 -0.51
C LYS A 250 -5.89 -2.15 0.61
N ILE A 251 -7.04 -2.74 0.91
CA ILE A 251 -7.96 -2.29 1.97
C ILE A 251 -7.29 -2.35 3.34
N LEU A 252 -6.58 -3.43 3.63
CA LEU A 252 -5.90 -3.58 4.90
C LEU A 252 -4.72 -2.62 5.05
N ALA A 253 -4.01 -2.32 3.96
CA ALA A 253 -3.01 -1.26 3.96
C ALA A 253 -3.62 0.11 4.26
N ALA A 254 -4.73 0.45 3.61
CA ALA A 254 -5.47 1.68 3.87
C ALA A 254 -5.87 1.81 5.35
N LYS A 255 -6.45 0.76 5.92
CA LYS A 255 -6.84 0.75 7.34
C LYS A 255 -5.66 0.99 8.28
N ARG A 256 -4.50 0.33 8.03
CA ARG A 256 -3.28 0.56 8.83
C ARG A 256 -2.75 1.97 8.73
N ALA A 257 -2.94 2.63 7.59
CA ALA A 257 -2.56 4.03 7.37
C ALA A 257 -3.57 5.04 7.93
N GLY A 258 -4.61 4.59 8.65
CA GLY A 258 -5.61 5.47 9.24
C GLY A 258 -6.63 6.04 8.25
N ILE A 259 -6.72 5.49 7.04
CA ILE A 259 -7.78 5.80 6.07
C ILE A 259 -9.10 5.27 6.59
N THR A 260 -10.16 6.05 6.44
CA THR A 260 -11.51 5.70 6.88
C THR A 260 -12.51 5.57 5.74
N GLU A 261 -12.21 6.18 4.59
CA GLU A 261 -13.07 6.14 3.41
C GLU A 261 -12.31 5.60 2.19
N LEU A 262 -12.97 4.75 1.43
CA LEU A 262 -12.36 4.06 0.29
C LEU A 262 -13.26 4.16 -0.94
N ILE A 263 -12.70 4.61 -2.07
CA ILE A 263 -13.39 4.66 -3.36
C ILE A 263 -12.88 3.52 -4.24
N LEU A 264 -13.80 2.71 -4.74
CA LEU A 264 -13.55 1.50 -5.53
C LEU A 264 -14.53 1.39 -6.69
N SER A 265 -14.16 0.64 -7.73
CA SER A 265 -15.12 0.25 -8.76
C SER A 265 -16.30 -0.52 -8.16
N GLU A 266 -17.52 -0.25 -8.66
CA GLU A 266 -18.72 -1.02 -8.30
C GLU A 266 -18.50 -2.54 -8.48
N GLU A 267 -17.73 -2.94 -9.47
CA GLU A 267 -17.44 -4.35 -9.76
C GLU A 267 -16.54 -5.02 -8.71
N ASN A 268 -15.83 -4.24 -7.87
CA ASN A 268 -15.04 -4.74 -6.74
C ASN A 268 -15.87 -4.98 -5.47
N ARG A 269 -17.16 -4.71 -5.47
CA ARG A 269 -18.07 -5.01 -4.34
C ARG A 269 -18.01 -6.48 -3.91
N LYS A 270 -17.86 -7.38 -4.86
CA LYS A 270 -17.72 -8.82 -4.61
C LYS A 270 -16.45 -9.16 -3.80
N ASP A 271 -15.33 -8.47 -4.10
CA ASP A 271 -14.06 -8.70 -3.42
C ASP A 271 -14.12 -8.26 -1.95
N ILE A 272 -14.84 -7.15 -1.68
CA ILE A 272 -15.08 -6.67 -0.31
C ILE A 272 -15.97 -7.64 0.48
N ALA A 273 -16.97 -8.23 -0.16
CA ALA A 273 -17.88 -9.20 0.49
C ALA A 273 -17.15 -10.48 0.96
N GLU A 274 -16.02 -10.81 0.37
CA GLU A 274 -15.19 -11.95 0.76
C GLU A 274 -14.27 -11.65 1.96
N ILE A 275 -14.10 -10.38 2.34
CA ILE A 275 -13.26 -9.98 3.47
C ILE A 275 -14.05 -10.14 4.78
N LYS A 276 -13.43 -10.76 5.79
CA LYS A 276 -14.07 -10.89 7.10
C LYS A 276 -14.43 -9.53 7.69
N PRO A 277 -15.64 -9.35 8.25
CA PRO A 277 -16.12 -8.07 8.79
C PRO A 277 -15.17 -7.44 9.83
N GLU A 278 -14.51 -8.24 10.64
CA GLU A 278 -13.55 -7.78 11.65
C GLU A 278 -12.37 -7.00 11.07
N TYR A 279 -11.95 -7.34 9.84
CA TYR A 279 -10.82 -6.67 9.17
C TYR A 279 -11.20 -5.33 8.55
N ILE A 280 -12.47 -5.16 8.17
CA ILE A 280 -12.97 -3.95 7.51
C ILE A 280 -13.80 -3.05 8.44
N ALA A 281 -13.92 -3.42 9.72
CA ALA A 281 -14.64 -2.62 10.71
C ALA A 281 -14.05 -1.19 10.80
N GLY A 282 -14.94 -0.17 10.75
CA GLY A 282 -14.56 1.25 10.78
C GLY A 282 -14.20 1.85 9.43
N LEU A 283 -14.30 1.08 8.32
CA LEU A 283 -14.12 1.59 6.97
C LEU A 283 -15.46 1.83 6.27
N THR A 284 -15.53 2.92 5.51
CA THR A 284 -16.65 3.25 4.63
C THR A 284 -16.24 3.01 3.17
N PHE A 285 -17.06 2.28 2.43
CA PHE A 285 -16.79 1.96 1.02
C PHE A 285 -17.74 2.70 0.11
N HIS A 286 -17.17 3.45 -0.83
CA HIS A 286 -17.87 4.12 -1.91
C HIS A 286 -17.61 3.38 -3.21
N TYR A 287 -18.67 2.85 -3.81
CA TYR A 287 -18.59 2.12 -5.07
C TYR A 287 -19.05 3.01 -6.21
N VAL A 288 -18.17 3.18 -7.20
CA VAL A 288 -18.35 4.13 -8.29
C VAL A 288 -18.25 3.45 -9.66
N LYS A 289 -18.84 4.07 -10.66
CA LYS A 289 -18.81 3.64 -12.06
C LYS A 289 -18.08 4.62 -12.96
N THR A 290 -18.04 5.89 -12.57
CA THR A 290 -17.46 6.96 -13.39
C THR A 290 -16.48 7.85 -12.60
N ASN A 291 -15.60 8.54 -13.34
CA ASN A 291 -14.67 9.49 -12.77
C ASN A 291 -15.40 10.68 -12.09
N GLU A 292 -16.55 11.09 -12.61
CA GLU A 292 -17.35 12.18 -12.04
C GLU A 292 -17.81 11.80 -10.61
N GLU A 293 -18.26 10.56 -10.40
CA GLU A 293 -18.63 10.07 -9.08
C GLU A 293 -17.44 10.05 -8.13
N VAL A 294 -16.25 9.66 -8.62
CA VAL A 294 -15.00 9.71 -7.84
C VAL A 294 -14.71 11.14 -7.38
N LEU A 295 -14.75 12.11 -8.29
CA LEU A 295 -14.44 13.52 -8.01
C LEU A 295 -15.43 14.16 -7.03
N GLN A 296 -16.72 13.81 -7.13
CA GLN A 296 -17.75 14.29 -6.19
C GLN A 296 -17.50 13.78 -4.77
N LEU A 297 -16.98 12.58 -4.62
CA LEU A 297 -16.67 11.98 -3.32
C LEU A 297 -15.34 12.46 -2.75
N ALA A 298 -14.34 12.66 -3.60
CA ALA A 298 -12.96 12.89 -3.19
C ALA A 298 -12.59 14.37 -3.01
N LEU A 299 -13.22 15.30 -3.75
CA LEU A 299 -12.87 16.73 -3.75
C LEU A 299 -13.86 17.56 -2.95
N GLU A 300 -13.31 18.54 -2.17
CA GLU A 300 -14.08 19.55 -1.43
C GLU A 300 -14.57 20.70 -2.34
#